data_8f6c5f7e42decb4224e60216ae4f0870
#
_entry.id   8f6c5f7e42decb4224e60216ae4f0870
#
_cell.length_a   1.000
_cell.length_b   1.000
_cell.length_c   1.000
_cell.angle_alpha   90.00
_cell.angle_beta   90.00
_cell.angle_gamma   90.00
#
_symmetry.space_group_name_H-M   'P 1'
#
loop_
_entity.id
_entity.type
_entity.pdbx_description
1 polymer ?
#
loop_
_entity_poly.entity_id
_entity_poly.type
_entity_poly.pdbx_seq_one_letter_code
_entity_poly.pdbx_strand_id
1 'polypeptide(L)'
;MLVRFPGIREGGWPPLDRQPIGPDSGLRVHLVIIGFDTYARALALNAALIAHYPNFRPEDDRPLRSRITFICNDDGKWPDQFIGQYTPLFDNSFWQEVEAETGITQYHYPMYRGKRQEFTDVEWAFVHADPGSRFVQEKLTAWAADPQSQLTIAISLGSNRNNLHCAMQLPESLRNAGIPLLPRLEASSTGLSPDMTQLLREMGKEVNSLYAGSSGLSVPGVFPSVCNVMHIPTKLRSLGHDGQHPESFYTLSEAEARLMTRTEHYRWCMARLVAGDRPCTDAERKAVRENIEQILEARRSGLVPPEDLKARLKQLEGAHYDLCSFDELGLDAAGNDVRNYDYDVVAGIPQIVSRFIGNGIQAPEKS
;
A
#
# COMPACT_ATOMS: atom_id res chain seq x y z
N MET A 1 11.69 -9.38 -2.33
CA MET A 1 10.94 -8.18 -2.74
C MET A 1 9.63 -8.60 -3.37
N LEU A 2 8.52 -7.93 -3.04
CA LEU A 2 7.16 -8.27 -3.51
C LEU A 2 6.81 -7.65 -4.88
N VAL A 3 7.71 -6.85 -5.46
CA VAL A 3 7.49 -6.15 -6.73
C VAL A 3 8.24 -6.87 -7.83
N ARG A 4 7.52 -7.22 -8.90
CA ARG A 4 8.09 -7.88 -10.08
C ARG A 4 7.66 -7.13 -11.32
N PHE A 5 8.63 -6.50 -11.99
CA PHE A 5 8.39 -5.89 -13.29
C PHE A 5 8.54 -6.93 -14.42
N PRO A 6 7.68 -6.88 -15.43
CA PRO A 6 7.82 -7.73 -16.61
C PRO A 6 9.17 -7.49 -17.29
N GLY A 7 9.80 -8.56 -17.75
CA GLY A 7 11.09 -8.48 -18.46
C GLY A 7 12.32 -8.34 -17.58
N ILE A 8 12.16 -8.08 -16.28
CA ILE A 8 13.30 -8.04 -15.34
C ILE A 8 13.40 -9.40 -14.65
N ARG A 9 14.43 -10.18 -15.02
CA ARG A 9 14.76 -11.46 -14.40
C ARG A 9 15.57 -11.23 -13.13
N GLU A 10 14.94 -10.80 -12.07
CA GLU A 10 15.52 -10.93 -10.73
C GLU A 10 14.79 -12.03 -9.96
N GLY A 11 15.54 -12.86 -9.25
CA GLY A 11 15.03 -13.90 -8.34
C GLY A 11 14.31 -13.23 -7.16
N GLY A 12 13.11 -12.72 -7.41
CA GLY A 12 12.27 -12.09 -6.40
C GLY A 12 11.22 -13.03 -5.83
N TRP A 13 10.63 -12.64 -4.73
CA TRP A 13 9.45 -13.31 -4.18
C TRP A 13 8.27 -13.17 -5.15
N PRO A 14 7.35 -14.15 -5.17
CA PRO A 14 6.16 -14.04 -6.01
C PRO A 14 5.33 -12.82 -5.58
N PRO A 15 4.57 -12.22 -6.49
CA PRO A 15 3.64 -11.16 -6.12
C PRO A 15 2.61 -11.68 -5.11
N LEU A 16 2.09 -10.79 -4.26
CA LEU A 16 1.06 -11.15 -3.28
C LEU A 16 -0.25 -11.58 -3.98
N ASP A 17 -0.59 -10.91 -5.08
CA ASP A 17 -1.71 -11.20 -5.97
C ASP A 17 -1.30 -12.21 -7.05
N ARG A 18 -1.32 -13.48 -6.71
CA ARG A 18 -1.00 -14.58 -7.65
C ARG A 18 -2.02 -14.72 -8.78
N GLN A 19 -3.26 -14.33 -8.51
CA GLN A 19 -4.34 -14.21 -9.47
C GLN A 19 -4.75 -12.75 -9.56
N PRO A 20 -5.08 -12.23 -10.74
CA PRO A 20 -5.55 -10.85 -10.90
C PRO A 20 -6.74 -10.54 -9.99
N ILE A 21 -6.70 -9.39 -9.34
CA ILE A 21 -7.79 -8.88 -8.51
C ILE A 21 -8.39 -7.68 -9.22
N GLY A 22 -9.35 -7.92 -10.08
CA GLY A 22 -10.12 -6.89 -10.78
C GLY A 22 -11.26 -6.32 -9.91
N PRO A 23 -12.03 -5.33 -10.43
CA PRO A 23 -13.04 -4.59 -9.66
C PRO A 23 -14.18 -5.45 -9.12
N ASP A 24 -14.51 -6.55 -9.80
CA ASP A 24 -15.59 -7.47 -9.41
C ASP A 24 -15.08 -8.77 -8.78
N SER A 25 -13.78 -8.84 -8.49
CA SER A 25 -13.16 -9.98 -7.85
C SER A 25 -13.56 -10.07 -6.37
N GLY A 26 -13.95 -11.26 -5.92
CA GLY A 26 -14.13 -11.57 -4.49
C GLY A 26 -12.83 -11.92 -3.77
N LEU A 27 -11.67 -11.85 -4.46
CA LEU A 27 -10.38 -12.23 -3.89
C LEU A 27 -9.79 -11.09 -3.05
N ARG A 28 -9.01 -11.48 -2.04
CA ARG A 28 -8.18 -10.57 -1.24
C ARG A 28 -6.81 -11.16 -1.00
N VAL A 29 -5.82 -10.32 -0.85
CA VAL A 29 -4.48 -10.70 -0.40
C VAL A 29 -4.47 -10.88 1.12
N HIS A 30 -3.79 -11.93 1.58
CA HIS A 30 -3.49 -12.15 2.99
C HIS A 30 -2.01 -12.48 3.17
N LEU A 31 -1.24 -11.54 3.69
CA LEU A 31 0.15 -11.75 4.07
C LEU A 31 0.22 -12.08 5.56
N VAL A 32 0.67 -13.28 5.89
CA VAL A 32 0.99 -13.69 7.27
C VAL A 32 2.49 -13.60 7.46
N ILE A 33 2.93 -12.92 8.52
CA ILE A 33 4.33 -12.78 8.88
C ILE A 33 4.54 -13.42 10.26
N ILE A 34 5.31 -14.49 10.29
CA ILE A 34 5.71 -15.16 11.53
C ILE A 34 6.99 -14.52 12.02
N GLY A 35 6.92 -13.86 13.17
CA GLY A 35 7.97 -13.03 13.76
C GLY A 35 7.68 -11.53 13.68
N PHE A 36 8.50 -10.74 14.42
CA PHE A 36 8.29 -9.29 14.53
C PHE A 36 9.60 -8.48 14.54
N ASP A 37 10.66 -9.00 13.98
CA ASP A 37 11.93 -8.29 13.86
C ASP A 37 11.85 -7.09 12.90
N THR A 38 12.92 -6.32 12.78
CA THR A 38 12.97 -5.13 11.91
C THR A 38 12.63 -5.47 10.45
N TYR A 39 13.05 -6.65 9.98
CA TYR A 39 12.75 -7.10 8.62
C TYR A 39 11.26 -7.41 8.45
N ALA A 40 10.66 -8.13 9.41
CA ALA A 40 9.23 -8.43 9.41
C ALA A 40 8.38 -7.16 9.33
N ARG A 41 8.72 -6.14 10.15
CA ARG A 41 8.05 -4.85 10.15
C ARG A 41 8.21 -4.09 8.83
N ALA A 42 9.44 -4.06 8.30
CA ALA A 42 9.71 -3.43 7.00
C ALA A 42 8.96 -4.14 5.86
N LEU A 43 8.88 -5.49 5.88
CA LEU A 43 8.11 -6.27 4.91
C LEU A 43 6.63 -5.93 4.96
N ALA A 44 6.04 -5.84 6.16
CA ALA A 44 4.64 -5.49 6.36
C ALA A 44 4.32 -4.10 5.81
N LEU A 45 5.14 -3.09 6.12
CA LEU A 45 4.96 -1.74 5.59
C LEU A 45 5.09 -1.70 4.06
N ASN A 46 6.08 -2.40 3.50
CA ASN A 46 6.20 -2.49 2.04
C ASN A 46 4.99 -3.18 1.40
N ALA A 47 4.45 -4.23 2.03
CA ALA A 47 3.24 -4.88 1.57
C ALA A 47 2.04 -3.92 1.62
N ALA A 48 1.89 -3.17 2.71
CA ALA A 48 0.83 -2.17 2.85
C ALA A 48 0.89 -1.08 1.77
N LEU A 49 2.09 -0.73 1.27
CA LEU A 49 2.28 0.28 0.22
C LEU A 49 1.97 -0.22 -1.20
N ILE A 50 1.78 -1.53 -1.41
CA ILE A 50 1.59 -2.13 -2.74
C ILE A 50 0.39 -3.08 -2.85
N ALA A 51 -0.31 -3.36 -1.75
CA ALA A 51 -1.42 -4.30 -1.72
C ALA A 51 -2.78 -3.57 -1.83
N HIS A 52 -2.94 -2.78 -2.89
CA HIS A 52 -4.14 -1.99 -3.19
C HIS A 52 -4.81 -2.49 -4.46
N TYR A 53 -6.11 -2.78 -4.39
CA TYR A 53 -6.86 -3.42 -5.47
C TYR A 53 -8.18 -2.71 -5.76
N PRO A 54 -8.66 -2.73 -7.02
CA PRO A 54 -9.85 -1.99 -7.44
C PRO A 54 -11.17 -2.56 -6.92
N ASN A 55 -11.17 -3.73 -6.26
CA ASN A 55 -12.35 -4.33 -5.63
C ASN A 55 -12.63 -3.82 -4.22
N PHE A 56 -11.80 -2.94 -3.66
CA PHE A 56 -12.09 -2.27 -2.39
C PHE A 56 -13.17 -1.20 -2.60
N ARG A 57 -14.29 -1.36 -1.89
CA ARG A 57 -15.43 -0.42 -1.88
C ARG A 57 -15.77 -0.11 -0.44
N PRO A 58 -15.38 1.08 0.06
CA PRO A 58 -15.63 1.45 1.46
C PRO A 58 -17.12 1.60 1.80
N GLU A 59 -17.99 1.75 0.78
CA GLU A 59 -19.44 1.80 0.90
C GLU A 59 -20.10 0.44 1.16
N ASP A 60 -19.39 -0.67 0.90
CA ASP A 60 -19.91 -2.02 1.13
C ASP A 60 -19.98 -2.34 2.63
N ASP A 61 -20.95 -3.16 3.06
CA ASP A 61 -21.09 -3.62 4.45
C ASP A 61 -19.83 -4.35 4.95
N ARG A 62 -19.13 -5.03 4.06
CA ARG A 62 -17.88 -5.77 4.33
C ARG A 62 -16.88 -5.51 3.22
N PRO A 63 -16.22 -4.35 3.23
CA PRO A 63 -15.22 -4.04 2.22
C PRO A 63 -14.10 -5.08 2.16
N LEU A 64 -13.71 -5.45 0.95
CA LEU A 64 -12.58 -6.37 0.73
C LEU A 64 -11.27 -5.61 0.95
N ARG A 65 -10.58 -5.90 2.06
CA ARG A 65 -9.27 -5.33 2.38
C ARG A 65 -8.16 -6.35 2.22
N SER A 66 -7.00 -5.88 1.80
CA SER A 66 -5.76 -6.63 1.94
C SER A 66 -5.45 -6.81 3.43
N ARG A 67 -5.10 -8.02 3.84
CA ARG A 67 -4.83 -8.32 5.25
C ARG A 67 -3.35 -8.57 5.48
N ILE A 68 -2.80 -7.96 6.52
CA ILE A 68 -1.45 -8.22 7.02
C ILE A 68 -1.57 -8.73 8.45
N THR A 69 -1.08 -9.94 8.70
CA THR A 69 -1.15 -10.58 10.02
C THR A 69 0.25 -10.87 10.54
N PHE A 70 0.56 -10.41 11.72
CA PHE A 70 1.74 -10.85 12.47
C PHE A 70 1.37 -11.99 13.42
N ILE A 71 2.26 -12.97 13.55
CA ILE A 71 2.19 -14.02 14.56
C ILE A 71 3.50 -14.01 15.33
N CYS A 72 3.44 -13.71 16.62
CA CYS A 72 4.61 -13.63 17.48
C CYS A 72 4.25 -14.02 18.91
N ASN A 73 5.16 -14.74 19.57
CA ASN A 73 5.03 -15.11 20.97
C ASN A 73 6.05 -14.33 21.82
N ASP A 74 5.94 -13.01 21.79
CA ASP A 74 6.75 -12.14 22.63
C ASP A 74 5.90 -11.65 23.83
N ASP A 75 6.47 -10.93 24.78
CA ASP A 75 5.89 -10.51 26.07
C ASP A 75 4.58 -9.68 26.00
N GLY A 76 3.89 -9.70 24.87
CA GLY A 76 2.60 -9.04 24.64
C GLY A 76 2.67 -7.54 24.36
N LYS A 77 3.86 -6.92 24.46
CA LYS A 77 4.05 -5.47 24.25
C LYS A 77 4.62 -5.11 22.87
N TRP A 78 4.91 -6.09 22.07
CA TRP A 78 5.55 -5.89 20.77
C TRP A 78 4.69 -5.11 19.75
N PRO A 79 3.33 -5.18 19.74
CA PRO A 79 2.55 -4.35 18.83
C PRO A 79 2.56 -2.87 19.22
N ASP A 80 2.54 -2.56 20.54
CA ASP A 80 2.37 -1.18 21.06
C ASP A 80 3.42 -0.22 20.51
N GLN A 81 4.68 -0.64 20.47
CA GLN A 81 5.75 0.20 19.94
C GLN A 81 5.58 0.47 18.44
N PHE A 82 5.15 -0.52 17.68
CA PHE A 82 4.94 -0.38 16.24
C PHE A 82 3.70 0.49 15.95
N ILE A 83 2.61 0.25 16.66
CA ILE A 83 1.38 1.05 16.60
C ILE A 83 1.69 2.50 16.97
N GLY A 84 2.43 2.73 18.07
CA GLY A 84 2.83 4.07 18.50
C GLY A 84 3.76 4.78 17.52
N GLN A 85 4.64 4.04 16.83
CA GLN A 85 5.51 4.61 15.79
C GLN A 85 4.73 5.05 14.54
N TYR A 86 3.61 4.36 14.24
CA TYR A 86 2.78 4.61 13.07
C TYR A 86 1.36 4.98 13.48
N THR A 87 1.21 5.78 14.54
CA THR A 87 -0.09 6.22 15.07
C THR A 87 -1.06 6.70 14.00
N PRO A 88 -0.71 7.61 13.06
CA PRO A 88 -1.64 8.03 12.01
C PRO A 88 -2.16 6.88 11.14
N LEU A 89 -1.33 5.87 10.90
CA LEU A 89 -1.73 4.68 10.16
C LEU A 89 -2.76 3.86 10.94
N PHE A 90 -2.47 3.53 12.19
CA PHE A 90 -3.31 2.65 13.00
C PHE A 90 -4.60 3.33 13.48
N ASP A 91 -4.59 4.63 13.73
CA ASP A 91 -5.80 5.42 14.00
C ASP A 91 -6.78 5.45 12.83
N ASN A 92 -6.28 5.24 11.60
CA ASN A 92 -7.08 5.30 10.37
C ASN A 92 -7.23 3.93 9.68
N SER A 93 -6.71 2.86 10.25
CA SER A 93 -6.83 1.50 9.73
C SER A 93 -7.68 0.63 10.65
N PHE A 94 -8.33 -0.38 10.06
CA PHE A 94 -8.92 -1.45 10.82
C PHE A 94 -7.83 -2.41 11.29
N TRP A 95 -7.81 -2.75 12.58
CA TRP A 95 -6.87 -3.73 13.10
C TRP A 95 -7.44 -4.50 14.31
N GLN A 96 -6.83 -5.64 14.61
CA GLN A 96 -7.26 -6.50 15.72
C GLN A 96 -6.05 -7.13 16.43
N GLU A 97 -6.22 -7.39 17.71
CA GLU A 97 -5.35 -8.23 18.52
C GLU A 97 -6.05 -9.54 18.87
N VAL A 98 -5.33 -10.63 18.80
CA VAL A 98 -5.84 -11.98 19.05
C VAL A 98 -4.95 -12.67 20.08
N GLU A 99 -5.51 -12.97 21.26
CA GLU A 99 -4.85 -13.73 22.31
C GLU A 99 -5.17 -15.22 22.14
N ALA A 100 -4.17 -16.02 21.77
CA ALA A 100 -4.38 -17.45 21.52
C ALA A 100 -4.74 -18.24 22.77
N GLU A 101 -4.16 -17.89 23.95
CA GLU A 101 -4.40 -18.60 25.21
C GLU A 101 -5.84 -18.45 25.70
N THR A 102 -6.43 -17.29 25.53
CA THR A 102 -7.78 -16.97 25.99
C THR A 102 -8.83 -17.05 24.88
N GLY A 103 -8.41 -17.03 23.62
CA GLY A 103 -9.28 -16.93 22.45
C GLY A 103 -9.92 -15.55 22.29
N ILE A 104 -9.52 -14.57 23.11
CA ILE A 104 -10.07 -13.22 23.06
C ILE A 104 -9.54 -12.49 21.82
N THR A 105 -10.44 -11.79 21.14
CA THR A 105 -10.09 -10.90 20.02
C THR A 105 -10.58 -9.49 20.35
N GLN A 106 -9.67 -8.53 20.34
CA GLN A 106 -9.95 -7.10 20.47
C GLN A 106 -9.94 -6.45 19.10
N TYR A 107 -11.00 -5.70 18.78
CA TYR A 107 -11.15 -5.03 17.49
C TYR A 107 -10.97 -3.53 17.64
N HIS A 108 -10.15 -2.94 16.77
CA HIS A 108 -9.93 -1.51 16.67
C HIS A 108 -10.45 -1.02 15.32
N TYR A 109 -11.29 0.00 15.37
CA TYR A 109 -11.93 0.57 14.19
C TYR A 109 -11.38 1.96 13.93
N PRO A 110 -11.15 2.34 12.68
CA PRO A 110 -10.73 3.70 12.36
C PRO A 110 -11.77 4.72 12.82
N MET A 111 -11.29 5.80 13.43
CA MET A 111 -12.11 6.89 14.00
C MET A 111 -11.85 8.18 13.23
N TYR A 112 -12.07 8.16 11.93
CA TYR A 112 -11.91 9.34 11.11
C TYR A 112 -13.03 10.34 11.38
N ARG A 113 -12.69 11.56 11.80
CA ARG A 113 -13.64 12.65 12.14
C ARG A 113 -14.76 12.22 13.12
N GLY A 114 -14.44 11.42 14.09
CA GLY A 114 -15.42 10.94 15.06
C GLY A 114 -16.49 9.99 14.50
N LYS A 115 -16.35 9.58 13.23
CA LYS A 115 -17.21 8.59 12.56
C LYS A 115 -16.34 7.44 12.06
N ARG A 116 -16.95 6.26 11.94
CA ARG A 116 -16.33 5.13 11.26
C ARG A 116 -16.31 5.40 9.75
N GLN A 117 -15.35 6.16 9.29
CA GLN A 117 -15.13 6.38 7.86
C GLN A 117 -13.86 5.64 7.45
N GLU A 118 -14.06 4.57 6.73
CA GLU A 118 -13.03 3.62 6.35
C GLU A 118 -12.53 3.95 4.96
N PHE A 119 -11.41 4.65 4.86
CA PHE A 119 -10.78 4.98 3.59
C PHE A 119 -9.45 4.25 3.36
N THR A 120 -9.05 3.35 4.28
CA THR A 120 -7.89 2.49 4.11
C THR A 120 -8.32 1.09 3.68
N ASP A 121 -7.67 0.56 2.65
CA ASP A 121 -7.95 -0.75 2.07
C ASP A 121 -7.00 -1.86 2.53
N VAL A 122 -6.24 -1.59 3.59
CA VAL A 122 -5.39 -2.55 4.30
C VAL A 122 -5.84 -2.68 5.74
N GLU A 123 -6.01 -3.92 6.21
CA GLU A 123 -6.32 -4.24 7.60
C GLU A 123 -5.19 -5.04 8.24
N TRP A 124 -5.07 -4.93 9.57
CA TRP A 124 -3.98 -5.54 10.33
C TRP A 124 -4.48 -6.50 11.38
N ALA A 125 -3.67 -7.53 11.67
CA ALA A 125 -3.93 -8.42 12.80
C ALA A 125 -2.61 -8.72 13.53
N PHE A 126 -2.67 -8.69 14.85
CA PHE A 126 -1.58 -9.06 15.74
C PHE A 126 -2.02 -10.28 16.54
N VAL A 127 -1.37 -11.42 16.31
CA VAL A 127 -1.71 -12.71 16.94
C VAL A 127 -0.62 -13.06 17.94
N HIS A 128 -0.98 -13.00 19.22
CA HIS A 128 -0.12 -13.38 20.33
C HIS A 128 -0.15 -14.90 20.51
N ALA A 129 0.77 -15.60 19.86
CA ALA A 129 0.81 -17.05 19.86
C ALA A 129 2.19 -17.59 19.47
N ASP A 130 2.55 -18.74 20.03
CA ASP A 130 3.67 -19.54 19.53
C ASP A 130 3.35 -20.04 18.13
N PRO A 131 4.25 -19.84 17.13
CA PRO A 131 4.04 -20.33 15.76
C PRO A 131 3.81 -21.83 15.64
N GLY A 132 4.38 -22.62 16.55
CA GLY A 132 4.19 -24.08 16.63
C GLY A 132 2.93 -24.52 17.36
N SER A 133 2.17 -23.59 17.96
CA SER A 133 0.96 -23.93 18.72
C SER A 133 -0.14 -24.50 17.84
N ARG A 134 -0.97 -25.36 18.44
CA ARG A 134 -2.15 -25.92 17.77
C ARG A 134 -3.08 -24.82 17.23
N PHE A 135 -3.26 -23.75 17.99
CA PHE A 135 -4.06 -22.60 17.57
C PHE A 135 -3.57 -22.02 16.25
N VAL A 136 -2.27 -21.75 16.12
CA VAL A 136 -1.68 -21.21 14.89
C VAL A 136 -1.81 -22.19 13.73
N GLN A 137 -1.53 -23.48 13.97
CA GLN A 137 -1.65 -24.52 12.93
C GLN A 137 -3.08 -24.62 12.37
N GLU A 138 -4.10 -24.55 13.23
CA GLU A 138 -5.50 -24.56 12.84
C GLU A 138 -5.89 -23.28 12.07
N LYS A 139 -5.42 -22.10 12.54
CA LYS A 139 -5.65 -20.82 11.84
C LYS A 139 -5.02 -20.80 10.45
N LEU A 140 -3.76 -21.20 10.32
CA LEU A 140 -3.08 -21.25 9.02
C LEU A 140 -3.77 -22.21 8.05
N THR A 141 -4.21 -23.37 8.54
CA THR A 141 -4.96 -24.34 7.73
C THR A 141 -6.30 -23.76 7.28
N ALA A 142 -7.03 -23.09 8.17
CA ALA A 142 -8.31 -22.44 7.83
C ALA A 142 -8.11 -21.30 6.82
N TRP A 143 -7.09 -20.47 6.97
CA TRP A 143 -6.79 -19.40 6.00
C TRP A 143 -6.34 -19.94 4.64
N ALA A 144 -5.61 -21.06 4.61
CA ALA A 144 -5.23 -21.71 3.37
C ALA A 144 -6.41 -22.34 2.62
N ALA A 145 -7.46 -22.75 3.36
CA ALA A 145 -8.69 -23.31 2.81
C ALA A 145 -9.70 -22.25 2.35
N ASP A 146 -9.48 -20.95 2.69
CA ASP A 146 -10.35 -19.86 2.24
C ASP A 146 -10.15 -19.57 0.75
N PRO A 147 -11.12 -19.88 -0.11
CA PRO A 147 -10.98 -19.70 -1.54
C PRO A 147 -10.93 -18.24 -1.97
N GLN A 148 -11.34 -17.31 -1.10
CA GLN A 148 -11.26 -15.86 -1.36
C GLN A 148 -9.91 -15.27 -0.96
N SER A 149 -9.06 -16.03 -0.28
CA SER A 149 -7.78 -15.56 0.25
C SER A 149 -6.60 -15.99 -0.61
N GLN A 150 -5.84 -15.03 -1.10
CA GLN A 150 -4.52 -15.27 -1.70
C GLN A 150 -3.45 -15.21 -0.58
N LEU A 151 -3.33 -16.32 0.16
CA LEU A 151 -2.44 -16.43 1.31
C LEU A 151 -0.97 -16.50 0.89
N THR A 152 -0.11 -15.74 1.57
CA THR A 152 1.36 -15.83 1.52
C THR A 152 1.89 -15.82 2.95
N ILE A 153 2.87 -16.66 3.27
CA ILE A 153 3.45 -16.75 4.61
C ILE A 153 4.93 -16.41 4.54
N ALA A 154 5.34 -15.35 5.24
CA ALA A 154 6.73 -14.96 5.44
C ALA A 154 7.17 -15.33 6.86
N ILE A 155 8.46 -15.70 7.03
CA ILE A 155 9.00 -16.12 8.32
C ILE A 155 10.28 -15.33 8.58
N SER A 156 10.32 -14.59 9.71
CA SER A 156 11.48 -13.81 10.15
C SER A 156 11.63 -13.87 11.68
N LEU A 157 12.36 -14.89 12.15
CA LEU A 157 12.58 -15.20 13.56
C LEU A 157 14.05 -14.99 13.98
N GLY A 158 14.71 -14.01 13.38
CA GLY A 158 16.06 -13.56 13.77
C GLY A 158 17.22 -14.42 13.31
N SER A 159 17.02 -15.68 12.85
CA SER A 159 18.10 -16.52 12.31
C SER A 159 17.62 -17.47 11.23
N ASN A 160 18.51 -17.83 10.29
CA ASN A 160 18.23 -18.81 9.24
C ASN A 160 17.74 -20.14 9.81
N ARG A 161 18.37 -20.61 10.91
CA ARG A 161 18.01 -21.86 11.56
C ARG A 161 16.56 -21.84 12.07
N ASN A 162 16.19 -20.79 12.79
CA ASN A 162 14.83 -20.65 13.34
C ASN A 162 13.80 -20.51 12.21
N ASN A 163 14.13 -19.76 11.16
CA ASN A 163 13.23 -19.56 10.01
C ASN A 163 12.97 -20.87 9.27
N LEU A 164 14.01 -21.67 8.99
CA LEU A 164 13.86 -22.96 8.34
C LEU A 164 13.16 -23.98 9.26
N HIS A 165 13.48 -24.01 10.54
CA HIS A 165 12.83 -24.90 11.51
C HIS A 165 11.33 -24.61 11.59
N CYS A 166 10.95 -23.34 11.72
CA CYS A 166 9.55 -22.92 11.69
C CYS A 166 8.87 -23.34 10.39
N ALA A 167 9.48 -23.07 9.23
CA ALA A 167 8.92 -23.44 7.93
C ALA A 167 8.66 -24.95 7.78
N MET A 168 9.53 -25.79 8.37
CA MET A 168 9.39 -27.25 8.37
C MET A 168 8.25 -27.74 9.26
N GLN A 169 7.94 -27.01 10.34
CA GLN A 169 6.89 -27.36 11.29
C GLN A 169 5.48 -26.90 10.86
N LEU A 170 5.39 -26.04 9.84
CA LEU A 170 4.09 -25.60 9.34
C LEU A 170 3.27 -26.75 8.74
N PRO A 171 1.92 -26.67 8.78
CA PRO A 171 1.04 -27.71 8.27
C PRO A 171 1.37 -28.12 6.85
N GLU A 172 1.39 -29.43 6.58
CA GLU A 172 1.63 -29.94 5.23
C GLU A 172 0.55 -29.49 4.25
N SER A 173 -0.67 -29.24 4.73
CA SER A 173 -1.77 -28.69 3.95
C SER A 173 -1.42 -27.38 3.23
N LEU A 174 -0.55 -26.56 3.80
CA LEU A 174 -0.09 -25.30 3.18
C LEU A 174 0.74 -25.58 1.92
N ARG A 175 1.65 -26.56 1.98
CA ARG A 175 2.47 -26.98 0.82
C ARG A 175 1.61 -27.62 -0.26
N ASN A 176 0.68 -28.49 0.16
CA ASN A 176 -0.24 -29.17 -0.76
C ASN A 176 -1.18 -28.19 -1.46
N ALA A 177 -1.55 -27.08 -0.80
CA ALA A 177 -2.32 -25.98 -1.39
C ALA A 177 -1.46 -25.00 -2.22
N GLY A 178 -0.15 -25.23 -2.35
CA GLY A 178 0.75 -24.36 -3.10
C GLY A 178 0.92 -22.96 -2.49
N ILE A 179 0.72 -22.82 -1.17
CA ILE A 179 0.89 -21.54 -0.48
C ILE A 179 2.37 -21.15 -0.46
N PRO A 180 2.75 -19.94 -0.92
CA PRO A 180 4.12 -19.46 -0.84
C PRO A 180 4.61 -19.38 0.62
N LEU A 181 5.68 -20.09 0.93
CA LEU A 181 6.38 -20.04 2.21
C LEU A 181 7.73 -19.36 1.99
N LEU A 182 7.94 -18.22 2.63
CA LEU A 182 9.06 -17.30 2.38
C LEU A 182 9.91 -17.16 3.66
N PRO A 183 10.72 -18.17 4.04
CA PRO A 183 11.64 -18.01 5.15
C PRO A 183 12.75 -17.04 4.77
N ARG A 184 13.03 -16.07 5.62
CA ARG A 184 14.16 -15.18 5.46
C ARG A 184 15.46 -15.96 5.62
N LEU A 185 16.35 -15.89 4.62
CA LEU A 185 17.69 -16.47 4.65
C LEU A 185 18.71 -15.35 4.45
N GLU A 186 19.65 -15.19 5.39
CA GLU A 186 20.64 -14.10 5.36
C GLU A 186 21.59 -14.15 4.16
N ALA A 187 21.83 -15.34 3.62
CA ALA A 187 22.66 -15.53 2.42
C ALA A 187 21.92 -15.22 1.13
N SER A 188 20.61 -15.07 1.14
CA SER A 188 19.87 -14.60 -0.03
C SER A 188 19.91 -13.09 -0.07
N SER A 189 20.38 -12.51 -1.18
CA SER A 189 20.25 -11.09 -1.47
C SER A 189 18.76 -10.75 -1.62
N THR A 190 18.06 -10.65 -0.50
CA THR A 190 16.61 -10.30 -0.44
C THR A 190 16.39 -8.81 -0.60
N GLY A 191 17.46 -8.02 -0.72
CA GLY A 191 17.42 -6.61 -1.03
C GLY A 191 17.21 -6.37 -2.53
N LEU A 192 16.79 -5.17 -2.87
CA LEU A 192 16.88 -4.66 -4.23
C LEU A 192 18.35 -4.62 -4.64
N SER A 193 18.65 -5.05 -5.88
CA SER A 193 19.96 -4.73 -6.44
C SER A 193 20.15 -3.21 -6.49
N PRO A 194 21.40 -2.72 -6.46
CA PRO A 194 21.68 -1.30 -6.67
C PRO A 194 21.03 -0.75 -7.95
N ASP A 195 21.05 -1.54 -9.03
CA ASP A 195 20.46 -1.19 -10.33
C ASP A 195 18.94 -1.05 -10.22
N MET A 196 18.25 -1.98 -9.53
CA MET A 196 16.81 -1.88 -9.29
C MET A 196 16.47 -0.69 -8.39
N THR A 197 17.27 -0.42 -7.37
CA THR A 197 17.09 0.76 -6.52
C THR A 197 17.20 2.06 -7.33
N GLN A 198 18.18 2.13 -8.23
CA GLN A 198 18.36 3.29 -9.11
C GLN A 198 17.18 3.40 -10.10
N LEU A 199 16.77 2.30 -10.72
CA LEU A 199 15.63 2.26 -11.63
C LEU A 199 14.36 2.80 -10.95
N LEU A 200 14.02 2.31 -9.76
CA LEU A 200 12.85 2.76 -9.00
C LEU A 200 12.93 4.26 -8.67
N ARG A 201 14.12 4.77 -8.36
CA ARG A 201 14.32 6.20 -8.10
C ARG A 201 14.10 7.05 -9.35
N GLU A 202 14.64 6.64 -10.49
CA GLU A 202 14.48 7.39 -11.76
C GLU A 202 13.02 7.37 -12.22
N MET A 203 12.35 6.22 -12.16
CA MET A 203 10.91 6.13 -12.43
C MET A 203 10.10 6.97 -11.43
N GLY A 204 10.48 6.98 -10.15
CA GLY A 204 9.85 7.81 -9.13
C GLY A 204 9.99 9.32 -9.40
N LYS A 205 11.11 9.76 -9.94
CA LYS A 205 11.27 11.16 -10.38
C LYS A 205 10.33 11.51 -11.54
N GLU A 206 10.14 10.59 -12.48
CA GLU A 206 9.19 10.79 -13.58
C GLU A 206 7.75 10.88 -13.08
N VAL A 207 7.32 9.96 -12.18
CA VAL A 207 6.01 10.06 -11.51
C VAL A 207 5.87 11.40 -10.79
N ASN A 208 6.91 11.84 -10.07
CA ASN A 208 6.88 13.12 -9.36
C ASN A 208 6.72 14.30 -10.33
N SER A 209 7.28 14.23 -11.53
CA SER A 209 7.13 15.28 -12.55
C SER A 209 5.69 15.37 -13.09
N LEU A 210 4.96 14.26 -13.15
CA LEU A 210 3.54 14.26 -13.50
C LEU A 210 2.70 15.01 -12.46
N TYR A 211 2.92 14.77 -11.18
CA TYR A 211 2.29 15.55 -10.10
C TYR A 211 2.67 17.03 -10.17
N ALA A 212 3.95 17.35 -10.38
CA ALA A 212 4.42 18.73 -10.46
C ALA A 212 3.87 19.47 -11.68
N GLY A 213 3.76 18.80 -12.83
CA GLY A 213 3.17 19.35 -14.06
C GLY A 213 1.71 19.72 -13.86
N SER A 214 0.97 18.94 -13.10
CA SER A 214 -0.45 19.19 -12.80
C SER A 214 -0.68 20.28 -11.75
N SER A 215 0.22 20.43 -10.77
CA SER A 215 0.02 21.31 -9.61
C SER A 215 0.86 22.58 -9.62
N GLY A 216 1.89 22.66 -10.45
CA GLY A 216 2.88 23.77 -10.41
C GLY A 216 3.68 23.85 -9.11
N LEU A 217 3.54 22.87 -8.21
CA LEU A 217 4.20 22.80 -6.91
C LEU A 217 5.31 21.74 -6.95
N SER A 218 6.50 22.10 -6.45
CA SER A 218 7.53 21.10 -6.18
C SER A 218 7.06 20.21 -5.03
N VAL A 219 6.77 18.93 -5.31
CA VAL A 219 6.38 17.97 -4.28
C VAL A 219 7.62 17.54 -3.50
N PRO A 220 7.72 17.83 -2.20
CA PRO A 220 8.84 17.34 -1.40
C PRO A 220 8.76 15.83 -1.23
N GLY A 221 9.78 15.13 -1.67
CA GLY A 221 10.01 13.72 -1.35
C GLY A 221 9.69 12.74 -2.47
N VAL A 222 10.71 12.00 -2.88
CA VAL A 222 10.63 10.95 -3.92
C VAL A 222 9.90 9.70 -3.40
N PHE A 223 9.77 9.54 -2.07
CA PHE A 223 9.24 8.31 -1.47
C PHE A 223 7.81 7.95 -1.90
N PRO A 224 6.80 8.82 -1.86
CA PRO A 224 5.45 8.48 -2.32
C PRO A 224 5.40 8.11 -3.81
N SER A 225 6.26 8.75 -4.62
CA SER A 225 6.37 8.48 -6.05
C SER A 225 7.06 7.14 -6.34
N VAL A 226 8.05 6.75 -5.55
CA VAL A 226 8.65 5.40 -5.59
C VAL A 226 7.61 4.34 -5.21
N CYS A 227 6.79 4.59 -4.20
CA CYS A 227 5.69 3.69 -3.83
C CYS A 227 4.69 3.53 -4.98
N ASN A 228 4.39 4.60 -5.72
CA ASN A 228 3.56 4.51 -6.93
C ASN A 228 4.18 3.58 -7.98
N VAL A 229 5.47 3.78 -8.29
CA VAL A 229 6.20 2.92 -9.22
C VAL A 229 6.15 1.45 -8.79
N MET A 230 6.38 1.17 -7.51
CA MET A 230 6.32 -0.18 -6.97
C MET A 230 4.92 -0.82 -7.11
N HIS A 231 3.87 -0.02 -7.18
CA HIS A 231 2.49 -0.48 -7.36
C HIS A 231 2.08 -0.66 -8.83
N ILE A 232 2.86 -0.16 -9.81
CA ILE A 232 2.56 -0.31 -11.25
C ILE A 232 2.27 -1.76 -11.63
N PRO A 233 3.11 -2.76 -11.28
CA PRO A 233 2.84 -4.15 -11.66
C PRO A 233 1.53 -4.70 -11.10
N THR A 234 1.14 -4.28 -9.89
CA THR A 234 -0.14 -4.67 -9.27
C THR A 234 -1.31 -4.08 -10.04
N LYS A 235 -1.26 -2.78 -10.39
CA LYS A 235 -2.29 -2.13 -11.22
C LYS A 235 -2.49 -2.86 -12.55
N LEU A 236 -1.40 -3.18 -13.22
CA LEU A 236 -1.45 -3.84 -14.53
C LEU A 236 -2.05 -5.25 -14.45
N ARG A 237 -1.64 -6.04 -13.43
CA ARG A 237 -2.25 -7.37 -13.20
C ARG A 237 -3.74 -7.28 -12.87
N SER A 238 -4.16 -6.28 -12.08
CA SER A 238 -5.58 -6.05 -11.76
C SER A 238 -6.44 -5.75 -12.98
N LEU A 239 -5.83 -5.23 -14.04
CA LEU A 239 -6.46 -4.98 -15.35
C LEU A 239 -6.37 -6.18 -16.30
N GLY A 240 -5.76 -7.30 -15.86
CA GLY A 240 -5.55 -8.49 -16.70
C GLY A 240 -4.33 -8.42 -17.62
N HIS A 241 -3.51 -7.37 -17.49
CA HIS A 241 -2.22 -7.29 -18.21
C HIS A 241 -1.21 -8.20 -17.51
N ASP A 242 -0.84 -9.28 -18.13
CA ASP A 242 0.19 -10.16 -17.62
C ASP A 242 1.56 -9.85 -18.23
N GLY A 243 2.62 -10.33 -17.57
CA GLY A 243 3.99 -10.11 -18.06
C GLY A 243 4.38 -10.96 -19.28
N GLN A 244 3.46 -11.75 -19.84
CA GLN A 244 3.69 -12.58 -21.02
C GLN A 244 3.53 -11.78 -22.32
N HIS A 245 2.77 -10.68 -22.25
CA HIS A 245 2.52 -9.76 -23.37
C HIS A 245 3.01 -8.35 -23.01
N PRO A 246 4.33 -8.08 -23.03
CA PRO A 246 4.89 -6.80 -22.62
C PRO A 246 4.28 -5.59 -23.34
N GLU A 247 3.85 -5.76 -24.58
CA GLU A 247 3.20 -4.73 -25.37
C GLU A 247 1.90 -4.23 -24.74
N SER A 248 1.19 -5.05 -23.97
CA SER A 248 -0.03 -4.65 -23.28
C SER A 248 0.23 -3.65 -22.14
N PHE A 249 1.48 -3.56 -21.66
CA PHE A 249 1.88 -2.59 -20.63
C PHE A 249 2.06 -1.17 -21.18
N TYR A 250 2.08 -0.99 -22.49
CA TYR A 250 2.31 0.30 -23.12
C TYR A 250 1.04 1.05 -23.47
N THR A 251 -0.12 0.47 -23.17
CA THR A 251 -1.42 1.09 -23.47
C THR A 251 -2.39 0.88 -22.32
N LEU A 252 -3.04 1.96 -21.89
CA LEU A 252 -4.21 1.92 -21.00
C LEU A 252 -5.34 2.67 -21.70
N SER A 253 -6.51 2.09 -21.72
CA SER A 253 -7.72 2.81 -22.11
C SER A 253 -8.10 3.85 -21.05
N GLU A 254 -8.85 4.86 -21.44
CA GLU A 254 -9.35 5.87 -20.50
C GLU A 254 -10.19 5.23 -19.36
N ALA A 255 -10.96 4.19 -19.68
CA ALA A 255 -11.76 3.48 -18.68
C ALA A 255 -10.88 2.76 -17.64
N GLU A 256 -9.80 2.11 -18.07
CA GLU A 256 -8.83 1.47 -17.17
C GLU A 256 -8.09 2.51 -16.32
N ALA A 257 -7.68 3.63 -16.90
CA ALA A 257 -7.05 4.71 -16.15
C ALA A 257 -8.00 5.27 -15.08
N ARG A 258 -9.26 5.52 -15.41
CA ARG A 258 -10.27 5.99 -14.45
C ARG A 258 -10.53 4.98 -13.33
N LEU A 259 -10.62 3.69 -13.67
CA LEU A 259 -10.78 2.62 -12.67
C LEU A 259 -9.62 2.62 -11.66
N MET A 260 -8.38 2.74 -12.14
CA MET A 260 -7.20 2.71 -11.30
C MET A 260 -6.95 4.01 -10.52
N THR A 261 -7.59 5.12 -10.90
CA THR A 261 -7.46 6.40 -10.19
C THR A 261 -7.89 6.29 -8.72
N ARG A 262 -9.04 5.63 -8.47
CA ARG A 262 -9.52 5.39 -7.09
C ARG A 262 -8.54 4.52 -6.28
N THR A 263 -8.02 3.47 -6.90
CA THR A 263 -7.02 2.58 -6.28
C THR A 263 -5.72 3.33 -5.98
N GLU A 264 -5.31 4.24 -6.89
CA GLU A 264 -4.14 5.09 -6.66
C GLU A 264 -4.34 6.04 -5.50
N HIS A 265 -5.50 6.61 -5.34
CA HIS A 265 -5.82 7.46 -4.20
C HIS A 265 -5.64 6.72 -2.87
N TYR A 266 -6.19 5.49 -2.74
CA TYR A 266 -6.04 4.70 -1.50
C TYR A 266 -4.58 4.32 -1.25
N ARG A 267 -3.83 3.94 -2.30
CA ARG A 267 -2.38 3.72 -2.20
C ARG A 267 -1.66 4.98 -1.71
N TRP A 268 -2.03 6.15 -2.26
CA TRP A 268 -1.45 7.43 -1.86
C TRP A 268 -1.78 7.76 -0.40
N CYS A 269 -3.02 7.57 0.02
CA CYS A 269 -3.43 7.72 1.43
C CYS A 269 -2.56 6.84 2.34
N MET A 270 -2.37 5.57 2.00
CA MET A 270 -1.52 4.65 2.78
C MET A 270 -0.08 5.19 2.89
N ALA A 271 0.51 5.64 1.78
CA ALA A 271 1.87 6.19 1.80
C ALA A 271 1.99 7.45 2.68
N ARG A 272 0.95 8.29 2.72
CA ARG A 272 0.93 9.49 3.58
C ARG A 272 0.79 9.14 5.05
N LEU A 273 -0.10 8.18 5.39
CA LEU A 273 -0.27 7.71 6.77
C LEU A 273 1.02 7.04 7.30
N VAL A 274 1.69 6.22 6.48
CA VAL A 274 3.00 5.62 6.82
C VAL A 274 4.08 6.70 7.01
N ALA A 275 4.01 7.79 6.26
CA ALA A 275 4.94 8.92 6.41
C ALA A 275 4.65 9.80 7.64
N GLY A 276 3.55 9.56 8.37
CA GLY A 276 3.20 10.26 9.60
C GLY A 276 2.21 11.42 9.41
N ASP A 277 1.64 11.61 8.21
CA ASP A 277 0.58 12.58 8.02
C ASP A 277 -0.72 12.07 8.65
N ARG A 278 -1.55 13.02 9.11
CA ARG A 278 -2.89 12.75 9.65
C ARG A 278 -3.99 13.37 8.78
N PRO A 279 -5.21 12.81 8.80
CA PRO A 279 -6.36 13.50 8.23
C PRO A 279 -6.65 14.80 8.98
N CYS A 280 -7.25 15.77 8.29
CA CYS A 280 -7.81 16.95 8.94
C CYS A 280 -9.02 16.57 9.81
N THR A 281 -9.15 17.20 10.97
CA THR A 281 -10.37 17.16 11.80
C THR A 281 -11.56 17.77 11.05
N ASP A 282 -12.79 17.54 11.54
CA ASP A 282 -14.00 18.14 10.94
C ASP A 282 -13.94 19.68 10.93
N ALA A 283 -13.40 20.28 12.00
CA ALA A 283 -13.24 21.74 12.08
C ALA A 283 -12.21 22.26 11.06
N GLU A 284 -11.05 21.59 10.94
CA GLU A 284 -10.03 21.92 9.95
C GLU A 284 -10.55 21.74 8.52
N ARG A 285 -11.28 20.65 8.23
CA ARG A 285 -11.86 20.42 6.91
C ARG A 285 -12.88 21.50 6.54
N LYS A 286 -13.73 21.89 7.48
CA LYS A 286 -14.68 22.99 7.26
C LYS A 286 -13.95 24.28 6.96
N ALA A 287 -12.95 24.65 7.78
CA ALA A 287 -12.17 25.86 7.59
C ALA A 287 -11.40 25.86 6.25
N VAL A 288 -10.80 24.74 5.85
CA VAL A 288 -10.11 24.60 4.55
C VAL A 288 -11.08 24.77 3.39
N ARG A 289 -12.26 24.17 3.47
CA ARG A 289 -13.30 24.32 2.41
C ARG A 289 -13.71 25.76 2.23
N GLU A 290 -14.04 26.44 3.33
CA GLU A 290 -14.41 27.87 3.31
C GLU A 290 -13.25 28.74 2.78
N ASN A 291 -12.01 28.43 3.14
CA ASN A 291 -10.82 29.13 2.65
C ASN A 291 -10.62 28.94 1.15
N ILE A 292 -10.78 27.72 0.62
CA ILE A 292 -10.69 27.45 -0.83
C ILE A 292 -11.76 28.26 -1.58
N GLU A 293 -13.01 28.28 -1.09
CA GLU A 293 -14.09 29.09 -1.69
C GLU A 293 -13.73 30.57 -1.73
N GLN A 294 -13.18 31.13 -0.64
CA GLN A 294 -12.71 32.52 -0.57
C GLN A 294 -11.56 32.80 -1.55
N ILE A 295 -10.58 31.87 -1.68
CA ILE A 295 -9.47 31.98 -2.62
C ILE A 295 -10.02 32.03 -4.06
N LEU A 296 -10.92 31.13 -4.42
CA LEU A 296 -11.48 31.04 -5.75
C LEU A 296 -12.34 32.27 -6.09
N GLU A 297 -13.11 32.80 -5.13
CA GLU A 297 -13.88 34.03 -5.31
C GLU A 297 -12.99 35.26 -5.46
N ALA A 298 -11.96 35.41 -4.63
CA ALA A 298 -10.99 36.50 -4.74
C ALA A 298 -10.33 36.53 -6.13
N ARG A 299 -9.90 35.34 -6.61
CA ARG A 299 -9.31 35.22 -7.96
C ARG A 299 -10.29 35.62 -9.08
N ARG A 300 -11.56 35.17 -9.00
CA ARG A 300 -12.61 35.55 -9.96
C ARG A 300 -12.86 37.05 -9.97
N SER A 301 -12.79 37.67 -8.81
CA SER A 301 -13.00 39.10 -8.62
C SER A 301 -11.76 39.96 -8.84
N GLY A 302 -10.61 39.38 -9.21
CA GLY A 302 -9.35 40.10 -9.38
C GLY A 302 -8.75 40.65 -8.07
N LEU A 303 -9.20 40.13 -6.93
CA LEU A 303 -8.70 40.51 -5.61
C LEU A 303 -7.53 39.62 -5.20
N VAL A 304 -6.72 40.09 -4.22
CA VAL A 304 -5.65 39.28 -3.63
C VAL A 304 -6.29 38.19 -2.79
N PRO A 305 -6.03 36.89 -3.10
CA PRO A 305 -6.58 35.78 -2.33
C PRO A 305 -5.98 35.70 -0.92
N PRO A 306 -6.72 35.16 0.08
CA PRO A 306 -6.17 34.87 1.38
C PRO A 306 -5.09 33.77 1.29
N GLU A 307 -4.34 33.58 2.39
CA GLU A 307 -3.37 32.49 2.53
C GLU A 307 -4.07 31.13 2.33
N ASP A 308 -3.37 30.18 1.66
CA ASP A 308 -3.86 28.82 1.48
C ASP A 308 -3.74 28.01 2.80
N LEU A 309 -4.85 27.88 3.50
CA LEU A 309 -4.95 27.17 4.77
C LEU A 309 -4.64 25.66 4.60
N LYS A 310 -5.01 25.03 3.47
CA LYS A 310 -4.69 23.64 3.16
C LYS A 310 -3.18 23.42 3.15
N ALA A 311 -2.45 24.26 2.43
CA ALA A 311 -0.99 24.18 2.35
C ALA A 311 -0.33 24.43 3.73
N ARG A 312 -0.84 25.38 4.48
CA ARG A 312 -0.35 25.73 5.81
C ARG A 312 -0.51 24.57 6.81
N LEU A 313 -1.70 23.99 6.93
CA LEU A 313 -1.97 22.86 7.84
C LEU A 313 -1.08 21.66 7.52
N LYS A 314 -0.93 21.34 6.23
CA LYS A 314 -0.02 20.28 5.78
C LYS A 314 1.42 20.52 6.20
N GLN A 315 1.92 21.74 6.01
CA GLN A 315 3.31 22.08 6.28
C GLN A 315 3.63 22.14 7.78
N LEU A 316 2.75 22.71 8.58
CA LEU A 316 3.03 23.00 10.00
C LEU A 316 2.58 21.87 10.92
N GLU A 317 1.53 21.13 10.56
CA GLU A 317 0.87 20.19 11.47
C GLU A 317 0.79 18.76 10.91
N GLY A 318 1.28 18.51 9.69
CA GLY A 318 1.14 17.23 9.00
C GLY A 318 -0.34 16.87 8.74
N ALA A 319 -1.27 17.83 8.86
CA ALA A 319 -2.68 17.62 8.63
C ALA A 319 -3.00 17.73 7.15
N HIS A 320 -3.38 16.61 6.53
CA HIS A 320 -3.61 16.56 5.09
C HIS A 320 -5.10 16.54 4.76
N TYR A 321 -5.58 17.55 4.05
CA TYR A 321 -6.99 17.70 3.69
C TYR A 321 -7.52 16.59 2.79
N ASP A 322 -6.67 16.09 1.87
CA ASP A 322 -7.03 15.04 0.92
C ASP A 322 -6.88 13.62 1.47
N LEU A 323 -6.46 13.43 2.74
CA LEU A 323 -6.56 12.15 3.43
C LEU A 323 -8.02 11.90 3.81
N CYS A 324 -8.76 11.31 2.89
CA CYS A 324 -10.19 11.02 3.00
C CYS A 324 -10.61 9.99 1.95
N SER A 325 -11.87 9.57 1.95
CA SER A 325 -12.39 8.74 0.87
C SER A 325 -12.33 9.45 -0.48
N PHE A 326 -12.19 8.70 -1.56
CA PHE A 326 -12.08 9.24 -2.92
C PHE A 326 -13.25 10.17 -3.30
N ASP A 327 -14.46 9.81 -2.85
CA ASP A 327 -15.67 10.60 -3.16
C ASP A 327 -15.75 11.92 -2.41
N GLU A 328 -14.97 12.09 -1.32
CA GLU A 328 -14.88 13.34 -0.56
C GLU A 328 -13.86 14.33 -1.11
N LEU A 329 -13.06 13.92 -2.10
CA LEU A 329 -12.12 14.82 -2.78
C LEU A 329 -12.88 15.96 -3.48
N GLY A 330 -12.28 17.14 -3.49
CA GLY A 330 -12.86 18.35 -4.05
C GLY A 330 -11.87 19.15 -4.89
N LEU A 331 -12.08 20.46 -4.94
CA LEU A 331 -11.19 21.37 -5.64
C LEU A 331 -10.00 21.77 -4.76
N ASP A 332 -8.88 22.06 -5.40
CA ASP A 332 -7.74 22.73 -4.76
C ASP A 332 -7.89 24.27 -4.83
N ALA A 333 -6.93 24.98 -4.25
CA ALA A 333 -6.90 26.44 -4.27
C ALA A 333 -6.70 27.03 -5.69
N ALA A 334 -6.29 26.24 -6.68
CA ALA A 334 -6.22 26.65 -8.09
C ALA A 334 -7.53 26.42 -8.85
N GLY A 335 -8.49 25.69 -8.26
CA GLY A 335 -9.76 25.32 -8.87
C GLY A 335 -9.71 24.00 -9.64
N ASN A 336 -8.64 23.23 -9.50
CA ASN A 336 -8.53 21.91 -10.14
C ASN A 336 -9.22 20.85 -9.27
N ASP A 337 -9.86 19.88 -9.91
CA ASP A 337 -10.32 18.68 -9.21
C ASP A 337 -9.11 17.83 -8.81
N VAL A 338 -8.96 17.59 -7.50
CA VAL A 338 -7.83 16.86 -6.93
C VAL A 338 -7.73 15.44 -7.48
N ARG A 339 -8.85 14.82 -7.87
CA ARG A 339 -8.90 13.50 -8.51
C ARG A 339 -8.09 13.41 -9.80
N ASN A 340 -7.95 14.54 -10.51
CA ASN A 340 -7.17 14.57 -11.75
C ASN A 340 -5.68 14.31 -11.52
N TYR A 341 -5.14 14.61 -10.34
CA TYR A 341 -3.73 14.33 -10.03
C TYR A 341 -3.45 12.82 -10.02
N ASP A 342 -4.32 12.03 -9.38
CA ASP A 342 -4.20 10.57 -9.38
C ASP A 342 -4.48 10.00 -10.78
N TYR A 343 -5.41 10.60 -11.54
CA TYR A 343 -5.68 10.19 -12.92
C TYR A 343 -4.47 10.42 -13.83
N ASP A 344 -3.84 11.59 -13.79
CA ASP A 344 -2.69 11.94 -14.63
C ASP A 344 -1.52 10.99 -14.39
N VAL A 345 -1.30 10.62 -13.13
CA VAL A 345 -0.26 9.66 -12.76
C VAL A 345 -0.56 8.26 -13.30
N VAL A 346 -1.81 7.80 -13.19
CA VAL A 346 -2.21 6.50 -13.74
C VAL A 346 -2.15 6.50 -15.26
N ALA A 347 -2.66 7.53 -15.90
CA ALA A 347 -2.62 7.68 -17.37
C ALA A 347 -1.19 7.76 -17.91
N GLY A 348 -0.23 8.24 -17.10
CA GLY A 348 1.19 8.30 -17.44
C GLY A 348 1.95 6.97 -17.32
N ILE A 349 1.35 5.91 -16.74
CA ILE A 349 2.02 4.61 -16.55
C ILE A 349 2.58 4.03 -17.85
N PRO A 350 1.85 3.98 -18.98
CA PRO A 350 2.38 3.45 -20.24
C PRO A 350 3.66 4.15 -20.68
N GLN A 351 3.73 5.47 -20.57
CA GLN A 351 4.91 6.25 -20.92
C GLN A 351 6.10 5.91 -20.02
N ILE A 352 5.87 5.81 -18.70
CA ILE A 352 6.91 5.44 -17.74
C ILE A 352 7.43 4.03 -18.02
N VAL A 353 6.54 3.05 -18.21
CA VAL A 353 6.93 1.66 -18.47
C VAL A 353 7.69 1.55 -19.81
N SER A 354 7.20 2.20 -20.87
CA SER A 354 7.87 2.21 -22.18
C SER A 354 9.27 2.79 -22.09
N ARG A 355 9.44 3.91 -21.40
CA ARG A 355 10.73 4.61 -21.29
C ARG A 355 11.78 3.79 -20.53
N PHE A 356 11.39 3.14 -19.42
CA PHE A 356 12.35 2.52 -18.51
C PHE A 356 12.48 1.00 -18.67
N ILE A 357 11.45 0.33 -19.20
CA ILE A 357 11.40 -1.13 -19.30
C ILE A 357 11.43 -1.60 -20.76
N GLY A 358 10.74 -0.88 -21.67
CA GLY A 358 10.60 -1.25 -23.09
C GLY A 358 11.90 -1.16 -23.90
N ASN A 359 12.83 -0.30 -23.51
CA ASN A 359 14.12 -0.12 -24.21
C ASN A 359 15.20 -1.13 -23.79
N GLY A 360 14.84 -2.14 -22.98
CA GLY A 360 15.80 -3.07 -22.39
C GLY A 360 16.91 -2.30 -21.66
N ILE A 361 17.12 -2.50 -20.39
CA ILE A 361 18.22 -1.87 -19.65
C ILE A 361 19.51 -2.18 -20.40
N GLN A 362 19.95 -1.28 -21.27
CA GLN A 362 21.35 -1.30 -21.72
C GLN A 362 22.14 -0.97 -20.44
N ALA A 363 22.78 -2.00 -19.88
CA ALA A 363 23.76 -1.78 -18.84
C ALA A 363 24.72 -0.68 -19.33
N PRO A 364 25.07 0.33 -18.52
CA PRO A 364 26.05 1.32 -18.93
C PRO A 364 27.31 0.57 -19.33
N GLU A 365 27.73 0.78 -20.58
CA GLU A 365 29.02 0.26 -21.06
C GLU A 365 30.09 0.71 -20.05
N LYS A 366 30.77 -0.26 -19.46
CA LYS A 366 31.92 0.02 -18.59
C LYS A 366 32.98 0.71 -19.44
N SER A 367 33.07 2.03 -19.36
CA SER A 367 34.20 2.81 -19.78
C SER A 367 35.37 2.69 -18.83
#